data_3d99d3c8af2a90417a5f67d043e1211a
#
_entry.id   3d99d3c8af2a90417a5f67d043e1211a
#
_cell.length_a   1.000
_cell.length_b   1.000
_cell.length_c   1.000
_cell.angle_alpha   90.00
_cell.angle_beta   90.00
_cell.angle_gamma   90.00
#
_symmetry.space_group_name_H-M   'P 1'
#
loop_
_entity.id
_entity.type
_entity.pdbx_description
1 polymer ?
#
loop_
_entity_poly.entity_id
_entity_poly.type
_entity_poly.pdbx_seq_one_letter_code
_entity_poly.pdbx_strand_id
1 'polypeptide(L)'
;KYKITKKDVLMIVSNSGVNHAPVEAAMIAKEKKIKTISLTSVKYSKKAPLSDLNKRLFEITDIFIDNKIPPGDAIINIKNNMVGPASTITGSFILNSILIEVGNILKNEKFFPFYISVNMPNAKENNDRLEKKFRKINPHL
;
A
#
# COMPACT_ATOMS: atom_id res chain seq x y z
N LYS A 1 -3.56 -3.99 18.35
CA LYS A 1 -3.55 -2.55 18.56
C LYS A 1 -4.58 -1.85 17.65
N TYR A 2 -4.58 -2.13 16.34
CA TYR A 2 -5.63 -1.71 15.40
C TYR A 2 -6.81 -2.67 15.43
N LYS A 3 -8.02 -2.13 15.44
CA LYS A 3 -9.26 -2.94 15.36
C LYS A 3 -9.63 -3.16 13.89
N ILE A 4 -8.86 -3.97 13.19
CA ILE A 4 -9.09 -4.29 11.78
C ILE A 4 -10.30 -5.24 11.67
N THR A 5 -11.20 -4.94 10.73
CA THR A 5 -12.46 -5.66 10.50
C THR A 5 -12.61 -6.09 9.04
N LYS A 6 -13.63 -6.87 8.73
CA LYS A 6 -13.97 -7.25 7.33
C LYS A 6 -14.37 -6.08 6.43
N LYS A 7 -14.58 -4.89 6.99
CA LYS A 7 -14.88 -3.66 6.25
C LYS A 7 -13.63 -2.90 5.81
N ASP A 8 -12.47 -3.33 6.32
CA ASP A 8 -11.20 -2.72 5.99
C ASP A 8 -10.57 -3.42 4.78
N VAL A 9 -9.67 -2.72 4.11
CA VAL A 9 -8.84 -3.25 3.04
C VAL A 9 -7.38 -3.14 3.48
N LEU A 10 -6.65 -4.23 3.38
CA LEU A 10 -5.21 -4.22 3.63
C LEU A 10 -4.45 -4.08 2.31
N MET A 11 -3.75 -2.97 2.16
CA MET A 11 -2.83 -2.78 1.03
C MET A 11 -1.41 -3.11 1.44
N ILE A 12 -0.77 -4.01 0.71
CA ILE A 12 0.58 -4.51 0.98
C ILE A 12 1.50 -4.13 -0.17
N VAL A 13 2.53 -3.36 0.13
CA VAL A 13 3.53 -2.94 -0.87
C VAL A 13 4.82 -3.73 -0.64
N SER A 14 5.19 -4.56 -1.62
CA SER A 14 6.42 -5.33 -1.59
C SER A 14 6.87 -5.63 -3.01
N ASN A 15 7.95 -5.00 -3.45
CA ASN A 15 8.38 -5.08 -4.85
C ASN A 15 8.75 -6.51 -5.28
N SER A 16 9.50 -7.25 -4.48
CA SER A 16 9.78 -8.67 -4.73
C SER A 16 8.58 -9.60 -4.44
N GLY A 17 7.72 -9.21 -3.50
CA GLY A 17 6.54 -9.97 -3.11
C GLY A 17 6.80 -11.36 -2.55
N VAL A 18 8.01 -11.63 -2.02
CA VAL A 18 8.41 -12.94 -1.49
C VAL A 18 8.91 -12.89 -0.05
N ASN A 19 9.16 -11.70 0.50
CA ASN A 19 9.66 -11.55 1.85
C ASN A 19 8.63 -12.05 2.87
N HIS A 20 9.10 -12.60 3.99
CA HIS A 20 8.28 -13.26 5.00
C HIS A 20 7.14 -12.36 5.50
N ALA A 21 7.45 -11.18 6.04
CA ALA A 21 6.46 -10.31 6.66
C ALA A 21 5.28 -9.88 5.74
N PRO A 22 5.49 -9.40 4.49
CA PRO A 22 4.38 -9.06 3.62
C PRO A 22 3.54 -10.27 3.19
N VAL A 23 4.16 -11.44 3.00
CA VAL A 23 3.45 -12.68 2.66
C VAL A 23 2.63 -13.17 3.85
N GLU A 24 3.20 -13.21 5.05
CA GLU A 24 2.51 -13.55 6.28
C GLU A 24 1.33 -12.61 6.56
N ALA A 25 1.52 -11.30 6.40
CA ALA A 25 0.45 -10.31 6.56
C ALA A 25 -0.75 -10.59 5.63
N ALA A 26 -0.48 -10.97 4.38
CA ALA A 26 -1.53 -11.33 3.42
C ALA A 26 -2.25 -12.62 3.83
N MET A 27 -1.52 -13.62 4.32
CA MET A 27 -2.10 -14.88 4.80
C MET A 27 -3.02 -14.64 6.01
N ILE A 28 -2.56 -13.88 7.00
CA ILE A 28 -3.36 -13.52 8.17
C ILE A 28 -4.62 -12.72 7.78
N ALA A 29 -4.48 -11.79 6.84
CA ALA A 29 -5.61 -11.03 6.34
C ALA A 29 -6.66 -11.93 5.67
N LYS A 30 -6.22 -12.91 4.89
CA LYS A 30 -7.09 -13.89 4.25
C LYS A 30 -7.85 -14.75 5.26
N GLU A 31 -7.17 -15.25 6.30
CA GLU A 31 -7.80 -15.99 7.40
C GLU A 31 -8.87 -15.16 8.10
N LYS A 32 -8.61 -13.87 8.30
CA LYS A 32 -9.56 -12.92 8.89
C LYS A 32 -10.63 -12.43 7.93
N LYS A 33 -10.64 -12.88 6.68
CA LYS A 33 -11.56 -12.45 5.61
C LYS A 33 -11.50 -10.94 5.34
N ILE A 34 -10.32 -10.35 5.47
CA ILE A 34 -10.04 -8.96 5.13
C ILE A 34 -9.63 -8.91 3.66
N LYS A 35 -10.19 -7.98 2.90
CA LYS A 35 -9.81 -7.79 1.50
C LYS A 35 -8.39 -7.29 1.40
N THR A 36 -7.65 -7.85 0.44
CA THR A 36 -6.23 -7.57 0.26
C THR A 36 -5.92 -7.06 -1.14
N ILE A 37 -5.09 -6.02 -1.20
CA ILE A 37 -4.51 -5.51 -2.44
C ILE A 37 -2.99 -5.55 -2.30
N SER A 38 -2.28 -6.11 -3.26
CA SER A 38 -0.81 -6.00 -3.29
C SER A 38 -0.32 -5.10 -4.42
N LEU A 39 0.72 -4.35 -4.14
CA LEU A 39 1.53 -3.64 -5.12
C LEU A 39 2.89 -4.31 -5.18
N THR A 40 3.20 -4.97 -6.29
CA THR A 40 4.38 -5.82 -6.43
C THR A 40 4.86 -5.84 -7.88
N SER A 41 6.08 -6.31 -8.14
CA SER A 41 6.52 -6.64 -9.50
C SER A 41 6.41 -8.14 -9.74
N VAL A 42 5.51 -8.55 -10.62
CA VAL A 42 5.33 -9.97 -10.97
C VAL A 42 6.60 -10.55 -11.57
N LYS A 43 7.28 -9.79 -12.44
CA LYS A 43 8.55 -10.22 -13.05
C LYS A 43 9.66 -10.42 -12.01
N TYR A 44 9.79 -9.50 -11.07
CA TYR A 44 10.75 -9.63 -9.98
C TYR A 44 10.37 -10.78 -9.05
N SER A 45 9.13 -10.84 -8.64
CA SER A 45 8.61 -11.88 -7.74
C SER A 45 8.88 -13.30 -8.28
N LYS A 46 8.66 -13.51 -9.58
CA LYS A 46 8.93 -14.81 -10.22
C LYS A 46 10.42 -15.22 -10.24
N LYS A 47 11.33 -14.24 -10.23
CA LYS A 47 12.78 -14.47 -10.21
C LYS A 47 13.37 -14.57 -8.81
N ALA A 48 12.75 -13.93 -7.82
CA ALA A 48 13.23 -13.93 -6.45
C ALA A 48 13.04 -15.31 -5.80
N PRO A 49 14.00 -15.77 -4.99
CA PRO A 49 13.84 -16.99 -4.19
C PRO A 49 12.69 -16.79 -3.21
N LEU A 50 11.92 -17.85 -2.99
CA LEU A 50 10.84 -17.84 -2.01
C LEU A 50 11.40 -17.80 -0.58
N SER A 51 10.65 -17.20 0.34
CA SER A 51 10.84 -17.41 1.77
C SER A 51 10.37 -18.80 2.19
N ASP A 52 10.57 -19.14 3.46
CA ASP A 52 10.09 -20.38 4.08
C ASP A 52 8.55 -20.55 4.01
N LEU A 53 7.80 -19.48 3.81
CA LEU A 53 6.35 -19.53 3.58
C LEU A 53 5.96 -20.10 2.19
N ASN A 54 6.91 -20.23 1.28
CA ASN A 54 6.74 -20.84 -0.04
C ASN A 54 5.60 -20.24 -0.87
N LYS A 55 5.34 -18.95 -0.72
CA LYS A 55 4.26 -18.18 -1.37
C LYS A 55 4.77 -16.90 -1.99
N ARG A 56 4.05 -16.43 -2.99
CA ARG A 56 4.23 -15.11 -3.60
C ARG A 56 3.03 -14.24 -3.29
N LEU A 57 3.28 -12.97 -3.01
CA LEU A 57 2.24 -12.03 -2.59
C LEU A 57 1.11 -11.91 -3.63
N PHE A 58 1.44 -11.82 -4.92
CA PHE A 58 0.44 -11.71 -6.00
C PHE A 58 -0.42 -12.98 -6.19
N GLU A 59 -0.01 -14.12 -5.63
CA GLU A 59 -0.76 -15.37 -5.72
C GLU A 59 -1.81 -15.51 -4.61
N ILE A 60 -1.67 -14.75 -3.53
CA ILE A 60 -2.50 -14.90 -2.33
C ILE A 60 -3.40 -13.71 -2.04
N THR A 61 -3.12 -12.54 -2.62
CA THR A 61 -3.96 -11.34 -2.46
C THR A 61 -5.16 -11.36 -3.41
N ASP A 62 -6.28 -10.74 -3.00
CA ASP A 62 -7.51 -10.69 -3.82
C ASP A 62 -7.28 -9.90 -5.11
N ILE A 63 -6.50 -8.83 -5.04
CA ILE A 63 -6.12 -7.98 -6.17
C ILE A 63 -4.62 -7.77 -6.11
N PHE A 64 -3.95 -7.79 -7.25
CA PHE A 64 -2.57 -7.35 -7.34
C PHE A 64 -2.40 -6.29 -8.42
N ILE A 65 -1.51 -5.34 -8.15
CA ILE A 65 -1.09 -4.31 -9.09
C ILE A 65 0.37 -4.58 -9.43
N ASP A 66 0.64 -4.88 -10.69
CA ASP A 66 1.99 -5.14 -11.18
C ASP A 66 2.65 -3.81 -11.61
N ASN A 67 3.61 -3.34 -10.82
CA ASN A 67 4.36 -2.11 -11.09
C ASN A 67 5.42 -2.23 -12.18
N LYS A 68 5.63 -3.43 -12.75
CA LYS A 68 6.57 -3.73 -13.85
C LYS A 68 8.06 -3.44 -13.55
N ILE A 69 8.42 -3.19 -12.32
CA ILE A 69 9.81 -2.90 -11.93
C ILE A 69 10.69 -4.12 -12.19
N PRO A 70 11.91 -3.93 -12.73
CA PRO A 70 12.81 -5.03 -13.00
C PRO A 70 13.32 -5.69 -11.70
N PRO A 71 13.75 -6.97 -11.76
CA PRO A 71 14.39 -7.64 -10.64
C PRO A 71 15.59 -6.83 -10.11
N GLY A 72 15.66 -6.70 -8.78
CA GLY A 72 16.69 -5.91 -8.11
C GLY A 72 16.30 -4.45 -7.85
N ASP A 73 15.19 -3.97 -8.46
CA ASP A 73 14.61 -2.63 -8.23
C ASP A 73 15.43 -1.46 -8.79
N ALA A 74 16.73 -1.47 -8.68
CA ALA A 74 17.60 -0.42 -9.18
C ALA A 74 17.69 -0.45 -10.71
N ILE A 75 17.63 0.72 -11.36
CA ILE A 75 17.48 0.85 -12.81
C ILE A 75 18.64 1.56 -13.52
N ILE A 76 19.55 2.18 -12.78
CA ILE A 76 20.68 2.94 -13.33
C ILE A 76 21.98 2.22 -13.03
N ASN A 77 22.79 1.96 -14.06
CA ASN A 77 24.12 1.37 -13.88
C ASN A 77 25.17 2.49 -13.75
N ILE A 78 25.88 2.50 -12.62
CA ILE A 78 27.03 3.39 -12.41
C ILE A 78 28.22 2.53 -11.99
N LYS A 79 29.25 2.49 -12.80
CA LYS A 79 30.47 1.69 -12.54
C LYS A 79 30.18 0.25 -12.14
N ASN A 80 29.32 -0.43 -12.89
CA ASN A 80 28.87 -1.81 -12.66
C ASN A 80 28.02 -2.02 -11.39
N ASN A 81 27.58 -0.95 -10.73
CA ASN A 81 26.64 -1.02 -9.62
C ASN A 81 25.27 -0.51 -10.07
N MET A 82 24.21 -1.25 -9.74
CA MET A 82 22.85 -0.81 -9.98
C MET A 82 22.41 0.11 -8.84
N VAL A 83 21.94 1.32 -9.17
CA VAL A 83 21.47 2.33 -8.21
C VAL A 83 20.13 2.91 -8.67
N GLY A 84 19.47 3.67 -7.79
CA GLY A 84 18.21 4.33 -8.09
C GLY A 84 17.03 3.37 -8.04
N PRO A 85 16.48 3.08 -6.84
CA PRO A 85 15.32 2.20 -6.69
C PRO A 85 14.08 2.83 -7.34
N ALA A 86 13.55 2.18 -8.37
CA ALA A 86 12.40 2.68 -9.13
C ALA A 86 11.08 2.46 -8.39
N SER A 87 11.01 1.46 -7.50
CA SER A 87 9.79 1.13 -6.78
C SER A 87 9.30 2.25 -5.86
N THR A 88 10.20 3.04 -5.30
CA THR A 88 9.83 4.19 -4.45
C THR A 88 9.01 5.22 -5.22
N ILE A 89 9.47 5.58 -6.42
CA ILE A 89 8.80 6.57 -7.28
C ILE A 89 7.50 6.01 -7.84
N THR A 90 7.55 4.83 -8.45
CA THR A 90 6.38 4.20 -9.07
C THR A 90 5.34 3.79 -8.03
N GLY A 91 5.78 3.28 -6.87
CA GLY A 91 4.91 2.94 -5.76
C GLY A 91 4.15 4.16 -5.23
N SER A 92 4.85 5.26 -4.97
CA SER A 92 4.23 6.51 -4.54
C SER A 92 3.26 7.05 -5.59
N PHE A 93 3.63 7.01 -6.87
CA PHE A 93 2.74 7.44 -7.96
C PHE A 93 1.45 6.61 -8.00
N ILE A 94 1.56 5.28 -7.98
CA ILE A 94 0.40 4.38 -8.03
C ILE A 94 -0.50 4.57 -6.81
N LEU A 95 0.07 4.65 -5.60
CA LEU A 95 -0.71 4.85 -4.37
C LEU A 95 -1.46 6.19 -4.40
N ASN A 96 -0.80 7.28 -4.79
CA ASN A 96 -1.45 8.58 -4.91
C ASN A 96 -2.55 8.58 -5.99
N SER A 97 -2.32 7.91 -7.13
CA SER A 97 -3.34 7.78 -8.18
C SER A 97 -4.60 7.06 -7.67
N ILE A 98 -4.43 5.99 -6.90
CA ILE A 98 -5.55 5.29 -6.26
C ILE A 98 -6.28 6.21 -5.29
N LEU A 99 -5.56 6.94 -4.44
CA LEU A 99 -6.16 7.87 -3.47
C LEU A 99 -6.91 9.02 -4.15
N ILE A 100 -6.40 9.54 -5.26
CA ILE A 100 -7.09 10.57 -6.07
C ILE A 100 -8.41 10.00 -6.59
N GLU A 101 -8.40 8.77 -7.12
CA GLU A 101 -9.61 8.16 -7.65
C GLU A 101 -10.63 7.83 -6.55
N VAL A 102 -10.18 7.39 -5.39
CA VAL A 102 -11.03 7.27 -4.20
C VAL A 102 -11.65 8.64 -3.84
N GLY A 103 -10.87 9.72 -3.90
CA GLY A 103 -11.37 11.08 -3.69
C GLY A 103 -12.45 11.47 -4.72
N ASN A 104 -12.24 11.15 -6.00
CA ASN A 104 -13.23 11.39 -7.06
C ASN A 104 -14.55 10.66 -6.81
N ILE A 105 -14.48 9.40 -6.36
CA ILE A 105 -15.66 8.62 -6.01
C ILE A 105 -16.41 9.25 -4.83
N LEU A 106 -15.67 9.72 -3.83
CA LEU A 106 -16.23 10.26 -2.59
C LEU A 106 -16.60 11.77 -2.66
N LYS A 107 -16.32 12.45 -3.75
CA LYS A 107 -16.47 13.93 -3.83
C LYS A 107 -17.87 14.47 -3.49
N ASN A 108 -18.92 13.69 -3.73
CA ASN A 108 -20.30 14.06 -3.45
C ASN A 108 -20.83 13.48 -2.12
N GLU A 109 -19.98 12.74 -1.41
CA GLU A 109 -20.36 12.17 -0.13
C GLU A 109 -20.38 13.27 0.96
N LYS A 110 -21.31 13.11 1.90
CA LYS A 110 -21.48 14.01 3.03
C LYS A 110 -20.21 14.14 3.91
N PHE A 111 -19.37 13.13 3.86
CA PHE A 111 -18.13 13.04 4.61
C PHE A 111 -16.95 12.74 3.68
N PHE A 112 -16.06 13.70 3.54
CA PHE A 112 -14.87 13.60 2.72
C PHE A 112 -13.63 13.40 3.64
N PRO A 113 -13.00 12.21 3.67
CA PRO A 113 -12.02 11.84 4.68
C PRO A 113 -10.56 12.16 4.28
N PHE A 114 -10.32 13.34 3.73
CA PHE A 114 -8.98 13.75 3.35
C PHE A 114 -8.47 14.91 4.19
N TYR A 115 -7.23 14.80 4.65
CA TYR A 115 -6.53 15.88 5.34
C TYR A 115 -6.21 17.02 4.38
N ILE A 116 -6.30 18.24 4.90
CA ILE A 116 -5.81 19.45 4.24
C ILE A 116 -4.42 19.75 4.78
N SER A 117 -3.50 20.17 3.91
CA SER A 117 -2.17 20.62 4.35
C SER A 117 -2.30 21.71 5.41
N VAL A 118 -1.57 21.58 6.50
CA VAL A 118 -1.67 22.45 7.69
C VAL A 118 -1.46 23.95 7.39
N ASN A 119 -0.77 24.25 6.30
CA ASN A 119 -0.49 25.62 5.87
C ASN A 119 -1.63 26.24 5.04
N MET A 120 -2.72 25.50 4.82
CA MET A 120 -3.84 25.95 4.01
C MET A 120 -5.00 26.45 4.87
N PRO A 121 -5.82 27.40 4.37
CA PRO A 121 -7.04 27.82 5.06
C PRO A 121 -7.94 26.63 5.42
N ASN A 122 -8.63 26.72 6.55
CA ASN A 122 -9.56 25.70 7.07
C ASN A 122 -8.94 24.33 7.39
N ALA A 123 -7.60 24.20 7.29
CA ALA A 123 -6.91 22.94 7.58
C ALA A 123 -7.18 22.46 9.01
N LYS A 124 -7.05 23.34 9.99
CA LYS A 124 -7.23 22.99 11.41
C LYS A 124 -8.61 22.41 11.67
N GLU A 125 -9.67 23.10 11.28
CA GLU A 125 -11.04 22.65 11.51
C GLU A 125 -11.33 21.30 10.83
N ASN A 126 -10.94 21.14 9.56
CA ASN A 126 -11.11 19.90 8.83
C ASN A 126 -10.35 18.74 9.48
N ASN A 127 -9.08 18.95 9.82
CA ASN A 127 -8.21 17.90 10.33
C ASN A 127 -8.58 17.49 11.75
N ASP A 128 -8.90 18.43 12.64
CA ASP A 128 -9.41 18.16 13.99
C ASP A 128 -10.69 17.28 13.96
N ARG A 129 -11.60 17.57 13.00
CA ARG A 129 -12.81 16.77 12.79
C ARG A 129 -12.48 15.34 12.37
N LEU A 130 -11.51 15.15 11.48
CA LEU A 130 -11.06 13.82 11.04
C LEU A 130 -10.39 13.05 12.17
N GLU A 131 -9.46 13.70 12.89
CA GLU A 131 -8.80 13.09 14.04
C GLU A 131 -9.80 12.64 15.11
N LYS A 132 -10.71 13.50 15.51
CA LYS A 132 -11.75 13.18 16.50
C LYS A 132 -12.57 11.95 16.09
N LYS A 133 -12.86 11.82 14.79
CA LYS A 133 -13.61 10.66 14.27
C LYS A 133 -12.80 9.38 14.27
N PHE A 134 -11.55 9.44 13.84
CA PHE A 134 -10.74 8.25 13.59
C PHE A 134 -9.83 7.85 14.75
N ARG A 135 -9.59 8.71 15.74
CA ARG A 135 -8.73 8.43 16.91
C ARG A 135 -9.14 7.16 17.67
N LYS A 136 -10.42 6.81 17.67
CA LYS A 136 -10.92 5.59 18.34
C LYS A 136 -10.48 4.30 17.65
N ILE A 137 -10.17 4.34 16.37
CA ILE A 137 -9.75 3.19 15.56
C ILE A 137 -8.29 3.24 15.15
N ASN A 138 -7.72 4.44 15.08
CA ASN A 138 -6.29 4.64 14.83
C ASN A 138 -5.64 5.30 16.05
N PRO A 139 -4.90 4.55 16.87
CA PRO A 139 -4.29 5.06 18.10
C PRO A 139 -3.09 5.99 17.88
N HIS A 140 -2.70 6.23 16.63
CA HIS A 140 -1.58 7.11 16.27
C HIS A 140 -2.02 8.50 15.76
N LEU A 141 -3.34 8.78 15.75
CA LEU A 141 -3.90 10.11 15.49
C LEU A 141 -4.01 10.94 16.76
#